data_6bbaf82ca6b89105ab512da9b62f1f04
#
_entry.id   6bbaf82ca6b89105ab512da9b62f1f04
#
_cell.length_a   1.000
_cell.length_b   1.000
_cell.length_c   1.000
_cell.angle_alpha   90.00
_cell.angle_beta   90.00
_cell.angle_gamma   90.00
#
_symmetry.space_group_name_H-M   'P 1'
#
loop_
_entity.id
_entity.type
_entity.pdbx_description
1 polymer ?
#
loop_
_entity_poly.entity_id
_entity_poly.type
_entity_poly.pdbx_seq_one_letter_code
_entity_poly.pdbx_strand_id
1 'polypeptide(L)'
;MITTKETDDSDTGHSEIGAPQKMFIVTDKGETILKETVIEYFQRSNLNYKEMNLALASAYVFEEKELLDILYYQKTLLEDRISVVRRRYTEDQSELSESDLPVHVWGLYKYAFGMLKARKKFLNEMILKIEET
;
A
#
# COMPACT_ATOMS: atom_id res chain seq x y z
N MET A 1 -5.93 -19.71 3.67
CA MET A 1 -4.77 -20.11 4.42
C MET A 1 -3.70 -20.70 3.56
N ILE A 2 -2.47 -20.56 3.98
CA ILE A 2 -1.34 -21.06 3.24
C ILE A 2 -0.92 -22.37 3.84
N THR A 3 -0.71 -23.36 3.00
CA THR A 3 -0.27 -24.65 3.46
C THR A 3 1.03 -24.98 2.80
N THR A 4 1.99 -25.41 3.53
CA THR A 4 3.26 -25.76 2.92
C THR A 4 3.29 -27.23 2.64
N LYS A 5 4.01 -27.55 1.59
CA LYS A 5 4.08 -28.92 1.21
C LYS A 5 4.91 -29.70 2.17
N GLU A 6 5.73 -29.12 2.86
CA GLU A 6 6.55 -29.78 3.76
C GLU A 6 6.20 -29.44 5.07
N THR A 7 5.09 -29.49 5.43
CA THR A 7 4.77 -29.08 6.70
C THR A 7 5.47 -29.87 7.67
N ASP A 8 5.81 -30.97 7.35
CA ASP A 8 6.37 -31.74 8.35
C ASP A 8 7.72 -31.37 8.62
N ASP A 9 8.40 -30.91 7.88
CA ASP A 9 9.73 -30.63 8.21
C ASP A 9 9.85 -29.42 8.67
N SER A 10 8.97 -28.95 8.97
CA SER A 10 9.04 -27.74 9.42
C SER A 10 10.09 -27.44 10.22
N ASP A 11 10.38 -28.17 10.77
CA ASP A 11 11.33 -27.91 11.55
C ASP A 11 12.32 -27.27 10.93
N THR A 12 12.54 -27.48 10.18
CA THR A 12 13.54 -26.94 9.63
C THR A 12 13.31 -25.77 9.32
N GLY A 13 12.59 -25.66 9.41
CA GLY A 13 12.40 -24.55 9.02
C GLY A 13 13.26 -23.68 9.14
N HIS A 14 13.68 -23.77 9.38
CA HIS A 14 14.33 -22.98 9.39
C HIS A 14 15.03 -22.58 8.67
N SER A 15 15.18 -22.62 8.59
CA SER A 15 15.89 -22.28 8.14
C SER A 15 16.14 -21.73 7.41
N GLU A 16 15.93 -21.50 7.11
CA GLU A 16 16.25 -21.13 6.49
C GLU A 16 16.32 -20.19 5.87
N ILE A 17 16.69 -19.51 6.38
CA ILE A 17 17.05 -18.54 5.89
C ILE A 17 17.05 -18.55 4.59
N GLY A 18 16.75 -17.89 4.11
CA GLY A 18 16.82 -17.80 2.88
C GLY A 18 16.49 -18.98 2.23
N ALA A 19 15.86 -19.74 2.70
CA ALA A 19 15.53 -20.86 2.02
C ALA A 19 14.42 -20.49 1.17
N PRO A 20 14.63 -19.75 0.26
CA PRO A 20 13.57 -19.29 -0.55
C PRO A 20 13.02 -20.40 -1.36
N GLN A 21 13.59 -21.48 -1.31
CA GLN A 21 13.11 -22.51 -2.12
C GLN A 21 11.94 -23.21 -1.53
N LYS A 22 11.53 -22.88 -0.38
CA LYS A 22 10.40 -23.51 0.17
C LYS A 22 9.21 -23.22 -0.68
N MET A 23 8.48 -24.22 -1.08
CA MET A 23 7.32 -24.01 -1.90
C MET A 23 6.10 -24.05 -1.05
N PHE A 24 5.20 -23.11 -1.26
CA PHE A 24 3.97 -23.06 -0.55
C PHE A 24 2.82 -23.40 -1.49
N ILE A 25 1.88 -24.17 -1.02
CA ILE A 25 0.70 -24.45 -1.77
C ILE A 25 -0.42 -23.66 -1.12
N VAL A 26 -1.06 -22.86 -1.93
CA VAL A 26 -2.16 -22.05 -1.43
C VAL A 26 -3.44 -22.70 -1.88
N THR A 27 -4.29 -23.08 -0.93
CA THR A 27 -5.59 -23.64 -1.24
C THR A 27 -6.48 -22.56 -1.81
N ASP A 28 -7.57 -22.92 -2.48
CA ASP A 28 -8.51 -21.94 -3.02
C ASP A 28 -9.01 -21.02 -1.91
N LYS A 29 -9.33 -21.58 -0.76
CA LYS A 29 -9.77 -20.77 0.36
C LYS A 29 -8.65 -19.85 0.85
N GLY A 30 -7.45 -20.38 0.91
CA GLY A 30 -6.30 -19.60 1.35
C GLY A 30 -5.96 -18.47 0.39
N GLU A 31 -6.11 -18.73 -0.90
CA GLU A 31 -5.88 -17.70 -1.91
C GLU A 31 -6.91 -16.57 -1.77
N THR A 32 -8.16 -16.92 -1.55
CA THR A 32 -9.22 -15.93 -1.35
C THR A 32 -8.92 -15.07 -0.14
N ILE A 33 -8.53 -15.68 0.98
CA ILE A 33 -8.20 -14.94 2.19
C ILE A 33 -7.01 -14.05 1.97
N LEU A 34 -5.99 -14.53 1.27
CA LEU A 34 -4.81 -13.74 1.01
C LEU A 34 -5.14 -12.53 0.13
N LYS A 35 -5.94 -12.73 -0.92
CA LYS A 35 -6.36 -11.64 -1.77
C LYS A 35 -7.14 -10.59 -0.99
N GLU A 36 -8.08 -11.04 -0.15
CA GLU A 36 -8.86 -10.12 0.66
C GLU A 36 -7.98 -9.32 1.62
N THR A 37 -6.98 -9.97 2.20
CA THR A 37 -6.08 -9.31 3.11
C THR A 37 -5.23 -8.25 2.39
N VAL A 38 -4.73 -8.59 1.20
CA VAL A 38 -3.93 -7.64 0.42
C VAL A 38 -4.78 -6.45 -0.02
N ILE A 39 -6.01 -6.70 -0.45
CA ILE A 39 -6.92 -5.61 -0.83
C ILE A 39 -7.17 -4.72 0.37
N GLU A 40 -7.39 -5.31 1.54
CA GLU A 40 -7.63 -4.53 2.75
C GLU A 40 -6.43 -3.64 3.07
N TYR A 41 -5.22 -4.16 2.93
CA TYR A 41 -4.04 -3.35 3.15
C TYR A 41 -3.96 -2.19 2.16
N PHE A 42 -4.21 -2.46 0.88
CA PHE A 42 -4.15 -1.41 -0.13
C PHE A 42 -5.25 -0.36 0.07
N GLN A 43 -6.33 -0.71 0.74
CA GLN A 43 -7.40 0.25 0.98
C GLN A 43 -7.14 1.15 2.18
N ARG A 44 -6.13 0.86 2.96
CA ARG A 44 -5.82 1.71 4.10
C ARG A 44 -5.13 2.99 3.63
N SER A 45 -5.57 4.11 4.15
CA SER A 45 -4.99 5.38 3.75
C SER A 45 -3.70 5.68 4.50
N ASN A 46 -3.43 4.97 5.58
CA ASN A 46 -2.27 5.23 6.41
C ASN A 46 -1.34 4.03 6.53
N LEU A 47 -1.16 3.31 5.44
CA LEU A 47 -0.26 2.17 5.43
C LEU A 47 1.15 2.62 5.82
N ASN A 48 1.76 1.90 6.73
CA ASN A 48 3.15 2.15 7.05
C ASN A 48 4.03 1.36 6.08
N TYR A 49 5.34 1.60 6.17
CA TYR A 49 6.29 0.99 5.25
C TYR A 49 6.23 -0.54 5.29
N LYS A 50 6.10 -1.11 6.47
CA LYS A 50 6.07 -2.55 6.64
C LYS A 50 4.83 -3.17 6.01
N GLU A 51 3.69 -2.53 6.21
CA GLU A 51 2.43 -3.02 5.66
C GLU A 51 2.43 -2.92 4.14
N MET A 52 2.97 -1.84 3.60
CA MET A 52 3.07 -1.68 2.16
C MET A 52 3.99 -2.73 1.55
N ASN A 53 5.11 -3.01 2.22
CA ASN A 53 6.01 -4.04 1.75
C ASN A 53 5.33 -5.41 1.71
N LEU A 54 4.53 -5.71 2.73
CA LEU A 54 3.84 -6.98 2.79
C LEU A 54 2.81 -7.08 1.66
N ALA A 55 2.07 -6.01 1.43
CA ALA A 55 1.07 -6.00 0.37
C ALA A 55 1.73 -6.18 -1.00
N LEU A 56 2.85 -5.47 -1.24
CA LEU A 56 3.56 -5.59 -2.50
C LEU A 56 4.16 -6.97 -2.70
N ALA A 57 4.73 -7.54 -1.64
CA ALA A 57 5.32 -8.87 -1.72
C ALA A 57 4.27 -9.93 -2.02
N SER A 58 3.03 -9.69 -1.62
CA SER A 58 1.94 -10.63 -1.84
C SER A 58 1.14 -10.33 -3.11
N ALA A 59 1.50 -9.28 -3.84
CA ALA A 59 0.72 -8.86 -5.00
C ALA A 59 0.74 -9.90 -6.13
N TYR A 60 1.68 -10.83 -6.10
CA TYR A 60 1.78 -11.85 -7.14
C TYR A 60 0.56 -12.77 -7.23
N VAL A 61 -0.28 -12.78 -6.19
CA VAL A 61 -1.47 -13.62 -6.20
C VAL A 61 -2.56 -13.07 -7.12
N PHE A 62 -2.39 -11.83 -7.63
CA PHE A 62 -3.36 -11.23 -8.52
C PHE A 62 -2.92 -11.34 -9.96
N GLU A 63 -3.88 -11.42 -10.87
CA GLU A 63 -3.58 -11.27 -12.27
C GLU A 63 -3.35 -9.78 -12.51
N GLU A 64 -2.65 -9.45 -13.58
CA GLU A 64 -2.31 -8.05 -13.87
C GLU A 64 -3.53 -7.15 -13.91
N LYS A 65 -4.62 -7.64 -14.50
CA LYS A 65 -5.83 -6.83 -14.58
C LYS A 65 -6.42 -6.55 -13.20
N GLU A 66 -6.43 -7.57 -12.34
CA GLU A 66 -6.92 -7.41 -10.98
C GLU A 66 -6.07 -6.41 -10.23
N LEU A 67 -4.76 -6.51 -10.39
CA LEU A 67 -3.84 -5.62 -9.68
C LEU A 67 -4.01 -4.18 -10.19
N LEU A 68 -4.19 -4.00 -11.50
CA LEU A 68 -4.45 -2.67 -12.04
C LEU A 68 -5.71 -2.05 -11.45
N ASP A 69 -6.78 -2.83 -11.35
CA ASP A 69 -8.03 -2.32 -10.79
C ASP A 69 -7.83 -1.87 -9.34
N ILE A 70 -7.07 -2.64 -8.56
CA ILE A 70 -6.77 -2.29 -7.19
C ILE A 70 -5.96 -1.00 -7.11
N LEU A 71 -4.95 -0.87 -7.97
CA LEU A 71 -4.08 0.30 -7.97
C LEU A 71 -4.82 1.55 -8.42
N TYR A 72 -5.69 1.45 -9.41
CA TYR A 72 -6.50 2.59 -9.83
C TYR A 72 -7.47 3.03 -8.73
N TYR A 73 -8.05 2.07 -8.02
CA TYR A 73 -8.93 2.39 -6.91
C TYR A 73 -8.15 3.11 -5.81
N GLN A 74 -6.94 2.61 -5.50
CA GLN A 74 -6.09 3.25 -4.52
C GLN A 74 -5.71 4.67 -4.95
N LYS A 75 -5.45 4.86 -6.22
CA LYS A 75 -5.11 6.17 -6.74
C LYS A 75 -6.28 7.14 -6.54
N THR A 76 -7.51 6.68 -6.80
CA THR A 76 -8.70 7.50 -6.61
C THR A 76 -8.87 7.91 -5.16
N LEU A 77 -8.71 6.96 -4.23
CA LEU A 77 -8.81 7.25 -2.81
C LEU A 77 -7.75 8.26 -2.39
N LEU A 78 -6.55 8.11 -2.94
CA LEU A 78 -5.45 8.99 -2.60
C LEU A 78 -5.68 10.41 -3.11
N GLU A 79 -6.22 10.53 -4.32
CA GLU A 79 -6.54 11.84 -4.89
C GLU A 79 -7.61 12.54 -4.08
N ASP A 80 -8.61 11.80 -3.60
CA ASP A 80 -9.64 12.35 -2.73
C ASP A 80 -9.02 12.86 -1.44
N ARG A 81 -8.09 12.10 -0.88
CA ARG A 81 -7.43 12.51 0.35
C ARG A 81 -6.59 13.76 0.15
N ILE A 82 -5.87 13.84 -0.95
CA ILE A 82 -5.10 15.04 -1.28
C ILE A 82 -6.02 16.24 -1.38
N SER A 83 -7.18 16.07 -2.00
CA SER A 83 -8.15 17.16 -2.12
C SER A 83 -8.66 17.63 -0.77
N VAL A 84 -8.92 16.69 0.15
CA VAL A 84 -9.40 17.03 1.49
C VAL A 84 -8.33 17.81 2.25
N VAL A 85 -7.06 17.35 2.19
CA VAL A 85 -5.99 18.03 2.91
C VAL A 85 -5.75 19.41 2.32
N ARG A 86 -5.80 19.53 0.98
CA ARG A 86 -5.61 20.82 0.32
C ARG A 86 -6.71 21.80 0.71
N ARG A 87 -7.94 21.32 0.78
CA ARG A 87 -9.06 22.19 1.17
C ARG A 87 -8.88 22.69 2.60
N ARG A 88 -8.49 21.81 3.51
CA ARG A 88 -8.27 22.22 4.91
C ARG A 88 -7.15 23.23 5.03
N TYR A 89 -6.09 23.03 4.28
CA TYR A 89 -4.97 23.94 4.29
C TYR A 89 -5.41 25.32 3.78
N THR A 90 -6.20 25.35 2.70
CA THR A 90 -6.71 26.59 2.14
C THR A 90 -7.63 27.29 3.14
N GLU A 91 -8.47 26.55 3.83
CA GLU A 91 -9.37 27.13 4.84
C GLU A 91 -8.57 27.73 5.98
N ASP A 92 -7.55 27.02 6.46
CA ASP A 92 -6.74 27.56 7.55
C ASP A 92 -5.97 28.79 7.11
N GLN A 93 -5.48 28.82 5.86
CA GLN A 93 -4.81 30.00 5.35
C GLN A 93 -5.74 31.18 5.17
N SER A 94 -7.01 30.96 4.88
CA SER A 94 -7.94 32.08 4.71
C SER A 94 -8.26 32.74 6.05
N GLU A 95 -8.18 31.99 7.14
CA GLU A 95 -8.42 32.57 8.44
C GLU A 95 -7.16 33.22 9.01
N LEU A 96 -5.99 32.71 8.66
CA LEU A 96 -4.72 33.23 9.14
C LEU A 96 -3.81 33.37 7.96
N SER A 97 -2.94 34.38 7.96
CA SER A 97 -1.96 34.48 6.89
C SER A 97 -0.98 33.32 7.06
N GLU A 98 -0.31 32.96 5.98
CA GLU A 98 0.62 31.84 6.03
C GLU A 98 1.70 32.06 7.06
N SER A 99 2.12 33.30 7.24
CA SER A 99 3.14 33.63 8.22
C SER A 99 2.63 33.51 9.65
N ASP A 100 1.31 33.47 9.83
CA ASP A 100 0.75 33.36 11.17
C ASP A 100 0.43 31.93 11.58
N LEU A 101 0.60 30.96 10.66
CA LEU A 101 0.39 29.57 11.02
C LEU A 101 1.51 29.12 11.95
N PRO A 102 1.18 28.50 13.07
CA PRO A 102 2.21 27.93 13.92
C PRO A 102 3.07 26.93 13.14
N VAL A 103 4.36 26.91 13.44
CA VAL A 103 5.30 26.05 12.72
C VAL A 103 4.85 24.59 12.69
N HIS A 104 4.32 24.10 13.81
CA HIS A 104 3.91 22.71 13.86
C HIS A 104 2.69 22.43 12.96
N VAL A 105 1.79 23.40 12.82
CA VAL A 105 0.65 23.25 11.92
C VAL A 105 1.11 23.27 10.47
N TRP A 106 1.98 24.21 10.13
CA TRP A 106 2.59 24.28 8.80
C TRP A 106 3.30 22.95 8.49
N GLY A 107 4.06 22.45 9.46
CA GLY A 107 4.79 21.19 9.29
C GLY A 107 3.88 20.00 9.06
N LEU A 108 2.75 19.92 9.77
CA LEU A 108 1.80 18.84 9.57
C LEU A 108 1.26 18.83 8.15
N TYR A 109 0.91 19.99 7.60
CA TYR A 109 0.41 20.05 6.23
C TYR A 109 1.50 19.71 5.23
N LYS A 110 2.71 20.23 5.42
CA LYS A 110 3.82 19.94 4.50
C LYS A 110 4.16 18.46 4.50
N TYR A 111 4.19 17.85 5.67
CA TYR A 111 4.48 16.43 5.77
C TYR A 111 3.38 15.60 5.09
N ALA A 112 2.12 15.93 5.36
CA ALA A 112 0.99 15.23 4.77
C ALA A 112 1.03 15.32 3.24
N PHE A 113 1.25 16.52 2.69
CA PHE A 113 1.34 16.68 1.25
C PHE A 113 2.52 15.90 0.66
N GLY A 114 3.67 15.96 1.34
CA GLY A 114 4.84 15.23 0.87
C GLY A 114 4.61 13.73 0.80
N MET A 115 4.04 13.17 1.84
CA MET A 115 3.75 11.74 1.89
C MET A 115 2.72 11.34 0.84
N LEU A 116 1.65 12.11 0.71
CA LEU A 116 0.59 11.78 -0.23
C LEU A 116 1.08 11.88 -1.67
N LYS A 117 1.90 12.89 -1.97
CA LYS A 117 2.45 13.05 -3.33
C LYS A 117 3.42 11.92 -3.66
N ALA A 118 4.26 11.54 -2.72
CA ALA A 118 5.21 10.45 -2.93
C ALA A 118 4.47 9.15 -3.20
N ARG A 119 3.41 8.90 -2.45
CA ARG A 119 2.61 7.69 -2.62
C ARG A 119 1.91 7.70 -3.98
N LYS A 120 1.38 8.85 -4.39
CA LYS A 120 0.73 8.96 -5.69
C LYS A 120 1.72 8.71 -6.82
N LYS A 121 2.92 9.24 -6.70
CA LYS A 121 3.96 9.01 -7.69
C LYS A 121 4.27 7.53 -7.81
N PHE A 122 4.39 6.85 -6.68
CA PHE A 122 4.67 5.42 -6.68
C PHE A 122 3.54 4.63 -7.35
N LEU A 123 2.28 4.95 -7.02
CA LEU A 123 1.14 4.24 -7.64
C LEU A 123 1.11 4.46 -9.14
N ASN A 124 1.39 5.68 -9.60
CA ASN A 124 1.43 5.95 -11.03
C ASN A 124 2.54 5.16 -11.72
N GLU A 125 3.69 5.05 -11.07
CA GLU A 125 4.81 4.28 -11.62
C GLU A 125 4.48 2.79 -11.70
N MET A 126 3.82 2.26 -10.68
CA MET A 126 3.39 0.86 -10.68
C MET A 126 2.39 0.60 -11.81
N ILE A 127 1.41 1.48 -11.95
CA ILE A 127 0.39 1.34 -12.99
C ILE A 127 1.05 1.35 -14.37
N LEU A 128 1.95 2.31 -14.60
CA LEU A 128 2.64 2.38 -15.88
C LEU A 128 3.47 1.13 -16.14
N LYS A 129 4.13 0.63 -15.13
CA LYS A 129 4.98 -0.55 -15.28
C LYS A 129 4.15 -1.77 -15.70
N ILE A 130 2.98 -1.93 -15.11
CA ILE A 130 2.12 -3.05 -15.46
C ILE A 130 1.54 -2.86 -16.86
N GLU A 131 1.13 -1.63 -17.19
CA GLU A 131 0.56 -1.37 -18.50
C GLU A 131 1.56 -1.51 -19.65
N GLU A 132 2.84 -1.37 -19.34
CA GLU A 132 3.88 -1.55 -20.35
C GLU A 132 4.15 -3.02 -20.64
N THR A 133 3.78 -3.92 -19.79
CA THR A 133 3.98 -5.34 -20.04
C THR A 133 2.76 -5.91 -20.73
#